data_ab5d16a678448e866ac9e47f039f7759
#
_entry.id   ab5d16a678448e866ac9e47f039f7759
#
_cell.length_a   1.000
_cell.length_b   1.000
_cell.length_c   1.000
_cell.angle_alpha   90.00
_cell.angle_beta   90.00
_cell.angle_gamma   90.00
#
_symmetry.space_group_name_H-M   'P 1'
#
loop_
_entity.id
_entity.type
_entity.pdbx_description
1 polymer ?
#
loop_
_entity_poly.entity_id
_entity_poly.type
_entity_poly.pdbx_seq_one_letter_code
_entity_poly.pdbx_strand_id
1 'polypeptide(L)'
;IDRAVANQIATGIRAWAEAKGVSHFTHWFQPLTGTTAEKHDSFFTLKGDGTPIEQFEGDALVQQEPDASSFPSGGLRATFEARGYTAWDPSSPPFIMEIGQGKTLCIPTIFVSYTGESLDYKAPLLKTLDALNKAAVDVCNYFDKNVSRVTATLGWEQEYFVIDEAMFNARPDLVMTGRTVYGHTSAKNQQLEDHYFGSIPERIYTYMRDFETESYKLGIPLRTRHNEVAPAQFECAPIFEEVSVAVDHNSLLMDVMDRVARRHNLRVLLHEKPFAGINGSGKHNNWSMATDTGVNLLAPGKTPKTNLMFLTFFVNTIKAVHDYADILRASIASAPNDHRLGANEAPPAIISVFIGQYLSKVLQDVKERVSDKMDETDESMLKIDIHKSIPELLMDNTDRNRTSPFAFTGNKFEFRAVGSTANCANPMTVLNTIMADTLKQFKKEVDALIEKGEKKEIAIMHVIRQYIVASEKVLFEGDGYSEAWAKEAEKRGLPNVKTTPLALDAMVTEKAKKLFESNHIY
;
A
#
# COMPACT_ATOMS: atom_id res chain seq x y z
N ILE A 1 14.82 -0.08 22.88
CA ILE A 1 15.60 -1.31 23.18
C ILE A 1 16.90 -0.87 23.80
N ASP A 2 17.22 -1.43 24.96
CA ASP A 2 18.50 -1.23 25.66
C ASP A 2 19.65 -1.88 24.86
N ARG A 3 20.86 -1.28 24.91
CA ARG A 3 22.05 -1.81 24.22
C ARG A 3 22.41 -3.24 24.64
N ALA A 4 22.19 -3.60 25.90
CA ALA A 4 22.42 -4.96 26.38
C ALA A 4 21.50 -6.00 25.69
N VAL A 5 20.23 -5.65 25.51
CA VAL A 5 19.27 -6.46 24.76
C VAL A 5 19.65 -6.51 23.28
N ALA A 6 20.08 -5.38 22.69
CA ALA A 6 20.53 -5.35 21.30
C ALA A 6 21.74 -6.26 21.06
N ASN A 7 22.70 -6.34 21.99
CA ASN A 7 23.83 -7.27 21.91
C ASN A 7 23.39 -8.74 21.92
N GLN A 8 22.43 -9.09 22.77
CA GLN A 8 21.90 -10.47 22.82
C GLN A 8 21.21 -10.83 21.49
N ILE A 9 20.40 -9.91 20.96
CA ILE A 9 19.71 -10.11 19.68
C ILE A 9 20.72 -10.22 18.54
N ALA A 10 21.72 -9.32 18.48
CA ALA A 10 22.78 -9.35 17.47
C ALA A 10 23.54 -10.69 17.48
N THR A 11 23.88 -11.19 18.68
CA THR A 11 24.54 -12.50 18.84
C THR A 11 23.66 -13.64 18.27
N GLY A 12 22.36 -13.64 18.56
CA GLY A 12 21.42 -14.63 18.04
C GLY A 12 21.26 -14.56 16.53
N ILE A 13 21.09 -13.34 15.98
CA ILE A 13 20.97 -13.10 14.53
C ILE A 13 22.26 -13.54 13.82
N ARG A 14 23.43 -13.21 14.35
CA ARG A 14 24.72 -13.61 13.77
C ARG A 14 24.84 -15.14 13.74
N ALA A 15 24.62 -15.82 14.85
CA ALA A 15 24.70 -17.28 14.91
C ALA A 15 23.74 -17.96 13.92
N TRP A 16 22.53 -17.42 13.76
CA TRP A 16 21.58 -17.88 12.75
C TRP A 16 22.07 -17.67 11.33
N ALA A 17 22.65 -16.50 11.03
CA ALA A 17 23.17 -16.15 9.72
C ALA A 17 24.40 -17.00 9.35
N GLU A 18 25.38 -17.13 10.26
CA GLU A 18 26.58 -17.96 10.08
C GLU A 18 26.24 -19.43 9.82
N ALA A 19 25.27 -19.98 10.55
CA ALA A 19 24.75 -21.34 10.32
C ALA A 19 24.16 -21.55 8.91
N LYS A 20 23.80 -20.47 8.23
CA LYS A 20 23.31 -20.46 6.84
C LYS A 20 24.40 -20.13 5.80
N GLY A 21 25.64 -19.94 6.24
CA GLY A 21 26.79 -19.62 5.39
C GLY A 21 26.85 -18.14 4.98
N VAL A 22 26.29 -17.26 5.77
CA VAL A 22 26.36 -15.80 5.57
C VAL A 22 27.72 -15.29 6.06
N SER A 23 28.36 -14.41 5.29
CA SER A 23 29.64 -13.80 5.61
C SER A 23 29.59 -12.28 5.75
N HIS A 24 28.50 -11.66 5.31
CA HIS A 24 28.31 -10.21 5.28
C HIS A 24 26.96 -9.83 5.83
N PHE A 25 26.84 -8.58 6.29
CA PHE A 25 25.57 -7.98 6.69
C PHE A 25 25.41 -6.61 6.04
N THR A 26 24.17 -6.13 5.98
CA THR A 26 23.86 -4.78 5.52
C THR A 26 22.65 -4.24 6.26
N HIS A 27 22.63 -2.95 6.51
CA HIS A 27 21.38 -2.24 6.75
C HIS A 27 20.67 -2.06 5.43
N TRP A 28 19.47 -2.64 5.34
CA TRP A 28 18.61 -2.58 4.18
C TRP A 28 17.51 -1.54 4.41
N PHE A 29 17.36 -0.58 3.51
CA PHE A 29 16.41 0.52 3.66
C PHE A 29 15.87 1.01 2.32
N GLN A 30 14.84 1.87 2.36
CA GLN A 30 14.09 2.36 1.22
C GLN A 30 14.25 3.88 1.09
N PRO A 31 15.37 4.36 0.53
CA PRO A 31 15.63 5.80 0.40
C PRO A 31 14.65 6.46 -0.57
N LEU A 32 14.48 7.78 -0.48
CA LEU A 32 13.62 8.57 -1.36
C LEU A 32 14.05 8.55 -2.85
N THR A 33 15.10 7.82 -3.18
CA THR A 33 15.56 7.59 -4.56
C THR A 33 14.72 6.57 -5.33
N GLY A 34 13.78 5.89 -4.66
CA GLY A 34 12.82 4.96 -5.27
C GLY A 34 13.26 3.50 -5.36
N THR A 35 14.49 3.17 -4.96
CA THR A 35 15.00 1.79 -4.88
C THR A 35 15.39 1.43 -3.46
N THR A 36 15.67 0.14 -3.23
CA THR A 36 16.29 -0.30 -1.98
C THR A 36 17.78 0.06 -1.97
N ALA A 37 18.33 0.30 -0.80
CA ALA A 37 19.74 0.63 -0.62
C ALA A 37 20.42 -0.32 0.37
N GLU A 38 21.68 -0.65 0.08
CA GLU A 38 22.48 -1.61 0.80
C GLU A 38 23.95 -1.18 0.77
N LYS A 39 24.66 -1.39 1.89
CA LYS A 39 26.12 -1.28 1.97
C LYS A 39 26.62 -2.49 2.75
N HIS A 40 27.22 -3.45 2.07
CA HIS A 40 27.60 -4.73 2.64
C HIS A 40 28.93 -4.62 3.40
N ASP A 41 28.90 -4.92 4.69
CA ASP A 41 30.08 -5.06 5.53
C ASP A 41 30.29 -6.54 5.88
N SER A 42 31.54 -7.01 5.92
CA SER A 42 31.82 -8.37 6.35
C SER A 42 31.75 -8.47 7.88
N PHE A 43 31.43 -9.67 8.38
CA PHE A 43 31.61 -9.97 9.82
C PHE A 43 33.08 -9.96 10.24
N PHE A 44 33.98 -10.07 9.27
CA PHE A 44 35.41 -10.09 9.53
C PHE A 44 35.90 -8.72 10.03
N THR A 45 36.65 -8.72 11.14
CA THR A 45 37.35 -7.56 11.65
C THR A 45 38.68 -7.98 12.29
N LEU A 46 39.54 -7.03 12.64
CA LEU A 46 40.81 -7.26 13.32
C LEU A 46 40.77 -6.68 14.72
N LYS A 47 41.24 -7.46 15.69
CA LYS A 47 41.53 -6.93 17.02
C LYS A 47 42.74 -5.99 16.97
N GLY A 48 42.97 -5.20 18.02
CA GLY A 48 44.10 -4.27 18.11
C GLY A 48 45.49 -4.93 18.02
N ASP A 49 45.58 -6.25 18.26
CA ASP A 49 46.79 -7.05 18.10
C ASP A 49 46.91 -7.69 16.70
N GLY A 50 46.00 -7.38 15.79
CA GLY A 50 45.97 -7.92 14.43
C GLY A 50 45.31 -9.30 14.30
N THR A 51 44.79 -9.87 15.39
CA THR A 51 44.07 -11.16 15.33
C THR A 51 42.73 -11.01 14.59
N PRO A 52 42.45 -11.84 13.54
CA PRO A 52 41.18 -11.80 12.87
C PRO A 52 40.07 -12.41 13.73
N ILE A 53 38.92 -11.75 13.74
CA ILE A 53 37.69 -12.24 14.41
C ILE A 53 36.49 -12.01 13.52
N GLU A 54 35.42 -12.74 13.77
CA GLU A 54 34.08 -12.44 13.27
C GLU A 54 33.31 -11.71 14.36
N GLN A 55 32.77 -10.54 14.03
CA GLN A 55 32.09 -9.68 14.99
C GLN A 55 30.84 -9.07 14.36
N PHE A 56 29.74 -9.15 15.09
CA PHE A 56 28.51 -8.40 14.82
C PHE A 56 27.82 -8.18 16.18
N GLU A 57 27.85 -6.96 16.65
CA GLU A 57 27.36 -6.56 17.97
C GLU A 57 26.14 -5.63 17.85
N GLY A 58 25.54 -5.32 19.00
CA GLY A 58 24.35 -4.48 19.07
C GLY A 58 24.52 -3.11 18.43
N ASP A 59 25.73 -2.53 18.50
CA ASP A 59 26.00 -1.24 17.85
C ASP A 59 25.85 -1.35 16.33
N ALA A 60 26.39 -2.40 15.71
CA ALA A 60 26.27 -2.67 14.29
C ALA A 60 24.83 -3.06 13.87
N LEU A 61 24.06 -3.68 14.78
CA LEU A 61 22.65 -3.96 14.56
C LEU A 61 21.79 -2.69 14.62
N VAL A 62 22.01 -1.85 15.62
CA VAL A 62 21.12 -0.72 15.93
C VAL A 62 21.30 0.46 14.99
N GLN A 63 22.56 0.77 14.61
CA GLN A 63 22.87 1.99 13.88
C GLN A 63 24.07 1.83 12.95
N GLN A 64 23.95 2.39 11.75
CA GLN A 64 25.08 2.64 10.85
C GLN A 64 25.00 4.06 10.30
N GLU A 65 26.10 4.52 9.72
CA GLU A 65 26.22 5.84 9.09
C GLU A 65 26.56 5.66 7.60
N PRO A 66 25.56 5.41 6.73
CA PRO A 66 25.80 5.35 5.29
C PRO A 66 26.09 6.74 4.74
N ASP A 67 27.04 6.83 3.81
CA ASP A 67 27.29 8.04 3.05
C ASP A 67 26.38 8.05 1.81
N ALA A 68 25.31 8.84 1.87
CA ALA A 68 24.35 8.94 0.79
C ALA A 68 24.88 9.71 -0.44
N SER A 69 26.04 10.34 -0.36
CA SER A 69 26.71 10.94 -1.52
C SER A 69 27.12 9.90 -2.57
N SER A 70 27.20 8.62 -2.16
CA SER A 70 27.42 7.47 -3.05
C SER A 70 26.19 7.05 -3.84
N PHE A 71 24.98 7.54 -3.52
CA PHE A 71 23.78 7.19 -4.27
C PHE A 71 23.71 7.90 -5.62
N PRO A 72 23.08 7.30 -6.65
CA PRO A 72 23.03 7.88 -8.00
C PRO A 72 22.47 9.30 -8.05
N SER A 73 21.55 9.65 -7.14
CA SER A 73 20.94 10.99 -7.03
C SER A 73 21.70 11.93 -6.07
N GLY A 74 22.77 11.49 -5.44
CA GLY A 74 23.52 12.26 -4.45
C GLY A 74 24.11 13.56 -4.99
N GLY A 75 24.43 13.63 -6.28
CA GLY A 75 24.92 14.85 -6.95
C GLY A 75 23.90 15.97 -7.12
N LEU A 76 22.62 15.69 -6.91
CA LEU A 76 21.53 16.67 -6.96
C LEU A 76 21.18 17.24 -5.57
N ARG A 77 21.82 16.76 -4.52
CA ARG A 77 21.59 17.19 -3.14
C ARG A 77 22.86 17.81 -2.57
N ALA A 78 22.69 18.77 -1.66
CA ALA A 78 23.78 19.18 -0.83
C ALA A 78 24.30 17.95 -0.03
N THR A 79 25.60 17.71 -0.04
CA THR A 79 26.21 16.50 0.52
C THR A 79 25.91 16.30 2.01
N PHE A 80 25.68 17.38 2.77
CA PHE A 80 25.28 17.29 4.18
C PHE A 80 23.86 16.76 4.38
N GLU A 81 22.93 16.99 3.42
CA GLU A 81 21.56 16.45 3.46
C GLU A 81 21.50 14.98 3.06
N ALA A 82 22.50 14.53 2.32
CA ALA A 82 22.59 13.16 1.85
C ALA A 82 23.23 12.20 2.86
N ARG A 83 23.75 12.70 3.97
CA ARG A 83 24.35 11.92 5.06
C ARG A 83 23.37 11.77 6.21
N GLY A 84 23.44 10.64 6.90
CA GLY A 84 22.60 10.40 8.05
C GLY A 84 22.84 9.04 8.68
N TYR A 85 21.87 8.62 9.46
CA TYR A 85 21.92 7.35 10.16
C TYR A 85 20.86 6.40 9.64
N THR A 86 21.24 5.12 9.46
CA THR A 86 20.27 4.03 9.43
C THR A 86 20.06 3.52 10.83
N ALA A 87 18.81 3.27 11.20
CA ALA A 87 18.44 2.74 12.50
C ALA A 87 17.55 1.50 12.34
N TRP A 88 17.89 0.45 13.06
CA TRP A 88 17.19 -0.81 13.02
C TRP A 88 15.70 -0.66 13.32
N ASP A 89 14.89 -1.28 12.48
CA ASP A 89 13.46 -1.44 12.71
C ASP A 89 13.16 -2.84 13.26
N PRO A 90 12.94 -2.98 14.56
CA PRO A 90 12.66 -4.28 15.18
C PRO A 90 11.27 -4.83 14.83
N SER A 91 10.40 -4.06 14.19
CA SER A 91 9.09 -4.53 13.73
C SER A 91 9.14 -5.31 12.40
N SER A 92 10.26 -5.22 11.67
CA SER A 92 10.51 -5.96 10.43
C SER A 92 11.54 -7.06 10.63
N PRO A 93 11.27 -8.30 10.20
CA PRO A 93 12.21 -9.41 10.37
C PRO A 93 13.45 -9.23 9.50
N PRO A 94 14.66 -9.47 10.03
CA PRO A 94 15.87 -9.62 9.21
C PRO A 94 15.73 -10.81 8.26
N PHE A 95 16.36 -10.71 7.09
CA PHE A 95 16.32 -11.75 6.08
C PHE A 95 17.70 -12.02 5.47
N ILE A 96 17.86 -13.15 4.81
CA ILE A 96 19.11 -13.49 4.10
C ILE A 96 18.85 -13.36 2.60
N MET A 97 19.57 -12.45 1.96
CA MET A 97 19.56 -12.29 0.52
C MET A 97 20.62 -13.20 -0.12
N GLU A 98 20.19 -14.01 -1.08
CA GLU A 98 21.06 -14.87 -1.88
C GLU A 98 21.23 -14.27 -3.27
N ILE A 99 22.47 -13.88 -3.61
CA ILE A 99 22.83 -13.35 -4.95
C ILE A 99 23.99 -14.15 -5.51
N GLY A 100 23.74 -14.92 -6.57
CA GLY A 100 24.73 -15.83 -7.10
C GLY A 100 25.14 -16.88 -6.06
N GLN A 101 26.41 -16.87 -5.68
CA GLN A 101 26.97 -17.73 -4.62
C GLN A 101 27.09 -17.02 -3.28
N GLY A 102 26.80 -15.72 -3.23
CA GLY A 102 26.91 -14.90 -2.02
C GLY A 102 25.64 -14.90 -1.19
N LYS A 103 25.83 -14.77 0.13
CA LYS A 103 24.74 -14.62 1.09
C LYS A 103 25.03 -13.46 2.01
N THR A 104 24.04 -12.57 2.16
CA THR A 104 24.15 -11.40 3.04
C THR A 104 22.97 -11.34 3.99
N LEU A 105 23.24 -11.08 5.25
CA LEU A 105 22.24 -10.74 6.25
C LEU A 105 21.74 -9.31 5.99
N CYS A 106 20.47 -9.15 5.70
CA CYS A 106 19.82 -7.86 5.51
C CYS A 106 18.99 -7.53 6.76
N ILE A 107 19.23 -6.35 7.30
CA ILE A 107 18.57 -5.83 8.50
C ILE A 107 17.70 -4.66 8.07
N PRO A 108 16.36 -4.77 8.12
CA PRO A 108 15.48 -3.66 7.80
C PRO A 108 15.70 -2.46 8.73
N THR A 109 15.85 -1.28 8.14
CA THR A 109 16.14 -0.04 8.87
C THR A 109 15.33 1.12 8.31
N ILE A 110 15.24 2.19 9.11
CA ILE A 110 14.89 3.52 8.64
C ILE A 110 16.17 4.30 8.32
N PHE A 111 16.02 5.36 7.52
CA PHE A 111 17.11 6.28 7.18
C PHE A 111 16.71 7.72 7.53
N VAL A 112 17.51 8.36 8.37
CA VAL A 112 17.27 9.73 8.86
C VAL A 112 18.52 10.58 8.71
N SER A 113 18.33 11.90 8.57
CA SER A 113 19.43 12.87 8.59
C SER A 113 20.11 12.93 9.96
N TYR A 114 21.25 13.63 10.06
CA TYR A 114 21.92 13.87 11.34
C TYR A 114 21.07 14.66 12.35
N THR A 115 20.07 15.39 11.87
CA THR A 115 19.14 16.18 12.68
C THR A 115 17.81 15.47 12.93
N GLY A 116 17.62 14.27 12.33
CA GLY A 116 16.48 13.39 12.58
C GLY A 116 15.34 13.48 11.56
N GLU A 117 15.50 14.30 10.51
CA GLU A 117 14.51 14.33 9.42
C GLU A 117 14.54 13.00 8.64
N SER A 118 13.38 12.54 8.23
CA SER A 118 13.26 11.33 7.42
C SER A 118 13.85 11.50 6.02
N LEU A 119 14.72 10.58 5.63
CA LEU A 119 15.30 10.49 4.29
C LEU A 119 14.84 9.23 3.54
N ASP A 120 13.85 8.55 4.08
CA ASP A 120 13.26 7.34 3.51
C ASP A 120 11.72 7.38 3.51
N TYR A 121 11.12 6.33 2.96
CA TYR A 121 9.66 6.15 2.97
C TYR A 121 9.15 5.50 4.25
N LYS A 122 9.99 4.77 4.99
CA LYS A 122 9.56 3.92 6.09
C LYS A 122 9.38 4.67 7.41
N ALA A 123 10.26 5.61 7.74
CA ALA A 123 10.16 6.33 9.01
C ALA A 123 8.82 7.08 9.17
N PRO A 124 8.31 7.82 8.17
CA PRO A 124 6.98 8.41 8.26
C PRO A 124 5.88 7.34 8.38
N LEU A 125 5.98 6.25 7.64
CA LEU A 125 5.00 5.16 7.70
C LEU A 125 4.88 4.59 9.12
N LEU A 126 5.99 4.28 9.79
CA LEU A 126 5.98 3.75 11.16
C LEU A 126 5.31 4.73 12.14
N LYS A 127 5.58 6.04 12.00
CA LYS A 127 4.91 7.06 12.82
C LYS A 127 3.40 7.07 12.60
N THR A 128 2.93 6.87 11.36
CA THR A 128 1.50 6.80 11.08
C THR A 128 0.82 5.58 11.66
N LEU A 129 1.51 4.44 11.70
CA LEU A 129 0.99 3.22 12.30
C LEU A 129 0.77 3.39 13.80
N ASP A 130 1.69 4.07 14.49
CA ASP A 130 1.52 4.41 15.92
C ASP A 130 0.36 5.41 16.13
N ALA A 131 0.26 6.45 15.30
CA ALA A 131 -0.82 7.43 15.37
C ALA A 131 -2.19 6.80 15.12
N LEU A 132 -2.29 5.93 14.10
CA LEU A 132 -3.52 5.21 13.78
C LEU A 132 -3.90 4.23 14.87
N ASN A 133 -2.94 3.44 15.38
CA ASN A 133 -3.17 2.51 16.47
C ASN A 133 -3.79 3.22 17.69
N LYS A 134 -3.19 4.31 18.15
CA LYS A 134 -3.69 5.08 19.29
C LYS A 134 -5.11 5.58 19.05
N ALA A 135 -5.36 6.24 17.92
CA ALA A 135 -6.67 6.79 17.60
C ALA A 135 -7.74 5.69 17.44
N ALA A 136 -7.40 4.57 16.81
CA ALA A 136 -8.33 3.47 16.59
C ALA A 136 -8.64 2.71 17.88
N VAL A 137 -7.65 2.45 18.75
CA VAL A 137 -7.88 1.84 20.08
C VAL A 137 -8.81 2.69 20.92
N ASP A 138 -8.61 4.00 20.95
CA ASP A 138 -9.46 4.94 21.70
C ASP A 138 -10.92 4.86 21.24
N VAL A 139 -11.17 4.71 19.95
CA VAL A 139 -12.54 4.55 19.40
C VAL A 139 -13.06 3.13 19.62
N CYS A 140 -12.25 2.09 19.42
CA CYS A 140 -12.64 0.69 19.71
C CYS A 140 -13.11 0.51 21.13
N ASN A 141 -12.52 1.23 22.09
CA ASN A 141 -12.86 1.16 23.49
C ASN A 141 -14.26 1.67 23.84
N TYR A 142 -15.00 2.27 22.91
CA TYR A 142 -16.45 2.46 23.07
C TYR A 142 -17.22 1.15 23.01
N PHE A 143 -16.71 0.15 22.27
CA PHE A 143 -17.38 -1.11 21.95
C PHE A 143 -16.79 -2.30 22.69
N ASP A 144 -15.46 -2.40 22.72
CA ASP A 144 -14.71 -3.49 23.36
C ASP A 144 -13.51 -2.93 24.14
N LYS A 145 -13.55 -3.06 25.45
CA LYS A 145 -12.50 -2.60 26.37
C LYS A 145 -11.25 -3.48 26.36
N ASN A 146 -11.32 -4.67 25.76
CA ASN A 146 -10.20 -5.59 25.69
C ASN A 146 -9.25 -5.25 24.52
N VAL A 147 -9.67 -4.41 23.58
CA VAL A 147 -8.81 -3.98 22.49
C VAL A 147 -7.70 -3.08 23.04
N SER A 148 -6.47 -3.55 22.90
CA SER A 148 -5.26 -2.82 23.31
C SER A 148 -4.40 -2.40 22.11
N ARG A 149 -4.62 -3.02 20.93
CA ARG A 149 -3.90 -2.73 19.71
C ARG A 149 -4.80 -2.84 18.47
N VAL A 150 -4.61 -1.90 17.54
CA VAL A 150 -5.17 -1.96 16.19
C VAL A 150 -4.03 -1.92 15.19
N THR A 151 -4.02 -2.86 14.26
CA THR A 151 -3.00 -2.99 13.23
C THR A 151 -3.62 -2.67 11.87
N ALA A 152 -3.01 -1.77 11.11
CA ALA A 152 -3.33 -1.59 9.71
C ALA A 152 -2.71 -2.72 8.88
N THR A 153 -3.45 -3.23 7.89
CA THR A 153 -3.02 -4.31 7.02
C THR A 153 -3.01 -3.87 5.57
N LEU A 154 -2.11 -4.45 4.78
CA LEU A 154 -1.95 -4.17 3.36
C LEU A 154 -1.74 -5.47 2.58
N GLY A 155 -2.54 -5.64 1.53
CA GLY A 155 -2.30 -6.61 0.46
C GLY A 155 -2.14 -5.82 -0.85
N TRP A 156 -0.93 -5.77 -1.38
CA TRP A 156 -0.68 -5.09 -2.65
C TRP A 156 -0.90 -6.06 -3.82
N GLU A 157 -1.31 -5.50 -4.97
CA GLU A 157 -1.42 -6.22 -6.24
C GLU A 157 -0.42 -5.60 -7.21
N GLN A 158 0.65 -6.33 -7.56
CA GLN A 158 1.71 -5.82 -8.42
C GLN A 158 1.43 -6.22 -9.86
N GLU A 159 0.99 -5.26 -10.66
CA GLU A 159 0.92 -5.39 -12.11
C GLU A 159 2.27 -5.05 -12.76
N TYR A 160 2.57 -5.71 -13.88
CA TYR A 160 3.83 -5.54 -14.60
C TYR A 160 3.75 -6.08 -16.03
N PHE A 161 4.63 -5.57 -16.89
CA PHE A 161 4.85 -6.15 -18.22
C PHE A 161 6.14 -6.96 -18.24
N VAL A 162 6.18 -7.97 -19.12
CA VAL A 162 7.38 -8.77 -19.35
C VAL A 162 7.67 -8.80 -20.84
N ILE A 163 8.91 -8.47 -21.21
CA ILE A 163 9.36 -8.50 -22.60
C ILE A 163 10.68 -9.27 -22.73
N ASP A 164 10.98 -9.71 -23.94
CA ASP A 164 12.24 -10.36 -24.27
C ASP A 164 13.41 -9.38 -24.08
N GLU A 165 14.50 -9.84 -23.47
CA GLU A 165 15.66 -8.99 -23.16
C GLU A 165 16.35 -8.46 -24.42
N ALA A 166 16.40 -9.23 -25.50
CA ALA A 166 16.99 -8.77 -26.76
C ALA A 166 16.16 -7.65 -27.38
N MET A 167 14.82 -7.75 -27.30
CA MET A 167 13.91 -6.69 -27.75
C MET A 167 14.02 -5.43 -26.89
N PHE A 168 14.15 -5.58 -25.58
CA PHE A 168 14.40 -4.46 -24.68
C PHE A 168 15.69 -3.72 -25.04
N ASN A 169 16.78 -4.44 -25.19
CA ASN A 169 18.10 -3.87 -25.48
C ASN A 169 18.16 -3.21 -26.88
N ALA A 170 17.32 -3.65 -27.83
CA ALA A 170 17.19 -3.04 -29.15
C ALA A 170 16.41 -1.70 -29.14
N ARG A 171 15.79 -1.32 -28.01
CA ARG A 171 14.95 -0.14 -27.87
C ARG A 171 15.55 0.84 -26.85
N PRO A 172 16.34 1.85 -27.30
CA PRO A 172 16.94 2.84 -26.39
C PRO A 172 15.93 3.56 -25.50
N ASP A 173 14.73 3.84 -26.00
CA ASP A 173 13.66 4.45 -25.21
C ASP A 173 13.21 3.58 -24.03
N LEU A 174 13.03 2.28 -24.25
CA LEU A 174 12.72 1.34 -23.16
C LEU A 174 13.86 1.25 -22.14
N VAL A 175 15.11 1.19 -22.61
CA VAL A 175 16.30 1.12 -21.75
C VAL A 175 16.43 2.38 -20.88
N MET A 176 16.21 3.56 -21.48
CA MET A 176 16.43 4.84 -20.80
C MET A 176 15.25 5.29 -19.95
N THR A 177 14.02 4.95 -20.32
CA THR A 177 12.81 5.51 -19.70
C THR A 177 11.82 4.48 -19.16
N GLY A 178 12.02 3.19 -19.43
CA GLY A 178 11.07 2.13 -19.07
C GLY A 178 9.80 2.11 -19.94
N ARG A 179 9.68 3.00 -20.94
CA ARG A 179 8.52 3.11 -21.83
C ARG A 179 8.92 3.39 -23.27
N THR A 180 8.02 3.10 -24.20
CA THR A 180 8.18 3.50 -25.60
C THR A 180 7.86 4.98 -25.75
N VAL A 181 8.75 5.73 -26.41
CA VAL A 181 8.62 7.19 -26.64
C VAL A 181 8.50 7.52 -28.11
N TYR A 182 9.03 6.67 -28.99
CA TYR A 182 8.98 6.84 -30.44
C TYR A 182 8.67 5.51 -31.15
N GLY A 183 8.40 5.58 -32.43
CA GLY A 183 8.05 4.45 -33.30
C GLY A 183 6.55 4.36 -33.58
N HIS A 184 6.15 3.30 -34.25
CA HIS A 184 4.76 3.04 -34.60
C HIS A 184 4.06 2.25 -33.47
N THR A 185 2.75 2.39 -33.36
CA THR A 185 1.92 1.57 -32.48
C THR A 185 2.01 0.10 -32.85
N SER A 186 1.82 -0.78 -31.88
CA SER A 186 1.77 -2.23 -32.13
C SER A 186 0.66 -2.58 -33.13
N ALA A 187 0.92 -3.55 -34.00
CA ALA A 187 -0.11 -4.11 -34.88
C ALA A 187 -1.18 -4.87 -34.10
N LYS A 188 -0.86 -5.40 -32.92
CA LYS A 188 -1.79 -6.01 -32.00
C LYS A 188 -2.19 -4.99 -30.93
N ASN A 189 -3.50 -4.89 -30.69
CA ASN A 189 -4.06 -4.15 -29.57
C ASN A 189 -4.83 -5.10 -28.66
N GLN A 190 -5.48 -4.60 -27.63
CA GLN A 190 -6.25 -5.42 -26.68
C GLN A 190 -7.77 -5.43 -26.94
N GLN A 191 -8.24 -4.80 -28.04
CA GLN A 191 -9.69 -4.59 -28.25
C GLN A 191 -10.46 -5.85 -28.58
N LEU A 192 -9.83 -6.81 -29.28
CA LEU A 192 -10.46 -8.06 -29.71
C LEU A 192 -9.83 -9.30 -29.04
N GLU A 193 -8.81 -9.10 -28.24
CA GLU A 193 -8.07 -10.15 -27.56
C GLU A 193 -8.00 -9.79 -26.07
N ASP A 194 -8.90 -10.35 -25.29
CA ASP A 194 -8.83 -10.28 -23.83
C ASP A 194 -7.80 -11.30 -23.33
N HIS A 195 -6.63 -10.83 -22.96
CA HIS A 195 -5.55 -11.66 -22.46
C HIS A 195 -5.77 -12.11 -21.02
N TYR A 196 -6.65 -11.47 -20.29
CA TYR A 196 -6.92 -11.74 -18.87
C TYR A 196 -7.33 -13.20 -18.61
N PHE A 197 -8.20 -13.76 -19.45
CA PHE A 197 -8.67 -15.14 -19.33
C PHE A 197 -7.83 -16.17 -20.11
N GLY A 198 -6.74 -15.74 -20.74
CA GLY A 198 -5.85 -16.62 -21.48
C GLY A 198 -4.96 -17.49 -20.58
N SER A 199 -4.35 -18.51 -21.16
CA SER A 199 -3.31 -19.28 -20.49
C SER A 199 -2.04 -18.46 -20.35
N ILE A 200 -1.35 -18.57 -19.21
CA ILE A 200 -0.04 -17.96 -19.03
C ILE A 200 0.96 -18.65 -19.95
N PRO A 201 1.71 -17.92 -20.80
CA PRO A 201 2.72 -18.52 -21.67
C PRO A 201 3.77 -19.29 -20.86
N GLU A 202 4.21 -20.46 -21.35
CA GLU A 202 5.11 -21.36 -20.61
C GLU A 202 6.41 -20.68 -20.14
N ARG A 203 7.02 -19.86 -20.98
CA ARG A 203 8.23 -19.11 -20.63
C ARG A 203 7.99 -18.15 -19.47
N ILE A 204 6.85 -17.47 -19.46
CA ILE A 204 6.46 -16.56 -18.38
C ILE A 204 6.08 -17.34 -17.12
N TYR A 205 5.35 -18.44 -17.27
CA TYR A 205 5.02 -19.32 -16.15
C TYR A 205 6.28 -19.81 -15.41
N THR A 206 7.31 -20.20 -16.16
CA THR A 206 8.59 -20.63 -15.58
C THR A 206 9.28 -19.49 -14.82
N TYR A 207 9.30 -18.29 -15.39
CA TYR A 207 9.78 -17.09 -14.72
C TYR A 207 9.01 -16.80 -13.44
N MET A 208 7.66 -16.82 -13.49
CA MET A 208 6.80 -16.58 -12.31
C MET A 208 7.10 -17.58 -11.18
N ARG A 209 7.19 -18.87 -11.51
CA ARG A 209 7.53 -19.92 -10.55
C ARG A 209 8.86 -19.64 -9.85
N ASP A 210 9.85 -19.20 -10.59
CA ASP A 210 11.19 -18.98 -10.05
C ASP A 210 11.24 -17.74 -9.15
N PHE A 211 10.62 -16.61 -9.54
CA PHE A 211 10.58 -15.46 -8.64
C PHE A 211 9.68 -15.70 -7.41
N GLU A 212 8.61 -16.47 -7.52
CA GLU A 212 7.82 -16.89 -6.36
C GLU A 212 8.67 -17.71 -5.38
N THR A 213 9.47 -18.65 -5.90
CA THR A 213 10.36 -19.46 -5.07
C THR A 213 11.37 -18.61 -4.31
N GLU A 214 12.00 -17.63 -4.98
CA GLU A 214 12.91 -16.68 -4.34
C GLU A 214 12.17 -15.81 -3.30
N SER A 215 10.95 -15.37 -3.61
CA SER A 215 10.11 -14.59 -2.72
C SER A 215 9.75 -15.36 -1.44
N TYR A 216 9.40 -16.64 -1.55
CA TYR A 216 9.10 -17.49 -0.39
C TYR A 216 10.30 -17.66 0.54
N LYS A 217 11.53 -17.72 -0.01
CA LYS A 217 12.75 -17.75 0.82
C LYS A 217 12.93 -16.47 1.63
N LEU A 218 12.45 -15.35 1.12
CA LEU A 218 12.47 -14.04 1.80
C LEU A 218 11.28 -13.81 2.72
N GLY A 219 10.35 -14.76 2.81
CA GLY A 219 9.15 -14.65 3.63
C GLY A 219 8.01 -13.89 2.95
N ILE A 220 8.12 -13.53 1.69
CA ILE A 220 7.07 -12.83 0.93
C ILE A 220 5.95 -13.82 0.58
N PRO A 221 4.72 -13.65 1.10
CA PRO A 221 3.67 -14.67 1.00
C PRO A 221 2.88 -14.53 -0.31
N LEU A 222 3.55 -14.64 -1.48
CA LEU A 222 2.87 -14.61 -2.77
C LEU A 222 1.84 -15.73 -2.87
N ARG A 223 0.66 -15.42 -3.41
CA ARG A 223 -0.45 -16.36 -3.52
C ARG A 223 -1.01 -16.47 -4.92
N THR A 224 -1.13 -15.35 -5.63
CA THR A 224 -1.83 -15.28 -6.91
C THR A 224 -0.89 -14.80 -7.99
N ARG A 225 -0.99 -15.42 -9.16
CA ARG A 225 -0.41 -14.99 -10.43
C ARG A 225 -1.43 -15.19 -11.53
N HIS A 226 -1.54 -14.24 -12.43
CA HIS A 226 -2.42 -14.34 -13.60
C HIS A 226 -2.01 -13.41 -14.73
N ASN A 227 -2.63 -13.58 -15.90
CA ASN A 227 -2.56 -12.61 -16.98
C ASN A 227 -3.38 -11.36 -16.63
N GLU A 228 -2.90 -10.22 -17.08
CA GLU A 228 -3.64 -8.98 -17.16
C GLU A 228 -4.23 -8.74 -18.57
N VAL A 229 -4.99 -7.66 -18.71
CA VAL A 229 -5.78 -7.39 -19.92
C VAL A 229 -4.90 -7.12 -21.15
N ALA A 230 -3.76 -6.43 -20.99
CA ALA A 230 -2.89 -6.13 -22.11
C ALA A 230 -1.98 -7.29 -22.48
N PRO A 231 -1.56 -7.39 -23.77
CA PRO A 231 -0.57 -8.35 -24.19
C PRO A 231 0.73 -8.21 -23.39
N ALA A 232 1.27 -9.34 -22.91
CA ALA A 232 2.49 -9.42 -22.09
C ALA A 232 2.39 -8.67 -20.75
N GLN A 233 1.19 -8.42 -20.24
CA GLN A 233 0.92 -7.88 -18.92
C GLN A 233 0.45 -8.99 -17.97
N PHE A 234 0.94 -8.92 -16.73
CA PHE A 234 0.69 -9.92 -15.68
C PHE A 234 0.55 -9.25 -14.33
N GLU A 235 0.05 -10.01 -13.36
CA GLU A 235 -0.08 -9.58 -11.99
C GLU A 235 0.37 -10.68 -11.02
N CYS A 236 0.91 -10.26 -9.88
CA CYS A 236 1.06 -11.11 -8.71
C CYS A 236 0.57 -10.38 -7.45
N ALA A 237 0.01 -11.15 -6.52
CA ALA A 237 -0.52 -10.64 -5.27
C ALA A 237 -0.18 -11.57 -4.10
N PRO A 238 0.18 -11.01 -2.91
CA PRO A 238 0.43 -11.77 -1.68
C PRO A 238 -0.85 -11.98 -0.87
N ILE A 239 -0.73 -12.78 0.18
CA ILE A 239 -1.61 -12.66 1.34
C ILE A 239 -1.27 -11.34 2.04
N PHE A 240 -2.30 -10.63 2.54
CA PHE A 240 -2.09 -9.36 3.24
C PHE A 240 -1.28 -9.55 4.53
N GLU A 241 -0.51 -8.53 4.87
CA GLU A 241 0.32 -8.48 6.08
C GLU A 241 0.12 -7.14 6.82
N GLU A 242 0.80 -6.98 7.94
CA GLU A 242 0.94 -5.67 8.55
C GLU A 242 1.61 -4.70 7.55
N VAL A 243 1.17 -3.43 7.55
CA VAL A 243 1.51 -2.48 6.47
C VAL A 243 3.02 -2.31 6.29
N SER A 244 3.82 -2.20 7.37
CA SER A 244 5.26 -1.93 7.23
C SER A 244 6.00 -3.14 6.64
N VAL A 245 5.62 -4.35 7.05
CA VAL A 245 6.16 -5.60 6.51
C VAL A 245 5.75 -5.78 5.04
N ALA A 246 4.47 -5.52 4.72
CA ALA A 246 3.98 -5.59 3.35
C ALA A 246 4.71 -4.61 2.41
N VAL A 247 5.06 -3.42 2.88
CA VAL A 247 5.86 -2.43 2.14
C VAL A 247 7.27 -2.93 1.89
N ASP A 248 7.94 -3.48 2.89
CA ASP A 248 9.26 -4.08 2.74
C ASP A 248 9.24 -5.22 1.71
N HIS A 249 8.26 -6.11 1.84
CA HIS A 249 8.09 -7.24 0.93
C HIS A 249 7.82 -6.83 -0.51
N ASN A 250 7.04 -5.77 -0.74
CA ASN A 250 6.84 -5.25 -2.11
C ASN A 250 8.12 -4.68 -2.71
N SER A 251 8.89 -3.92 -1.94
CA SER A 251 10.17 -3.37 -2.41
C SER A 251 11.19 -4.46 -2.73
N LEU A 252 11.28 -5.49 -1.90
CA LEU A 252 12.09 -6.68 -2.15
C LEU A 252 11.62 -7.45 -3.39
N LEU A 253 10.30 -7.63 -3.55
CA LEU A 253 9.74 -8.33 -4.69
C LEU A 253 10.14 -7.66 -6.01
N MET A 254 10.05 -6.34 -6.10
CA MET A 254 10.39 -5.61 -7.33
C MET A 254 11.85 -5.87 -7.75
N ASP A 255 12.78 -5.93 -6.79
CA ASP A 255 14.17 -6.28 -7.03
C ASP A 255 14.34 -7.76 -7.44
N VAL A 256 13.68 -8.68 -6.74
CA VAL A 256 13.68 -10.12 -7.07
C VAL A 256 13.14 -10.37 -8.48
N MET A 257 12.05 -9.71 -8.85
CA MET A 257 11.44 -9.84 -10.17
C MET A 257 12.41 -9.45 -11.29
N ASP A 258 13.12 -8.32 -11.15
CA ASP A 258 14.11 -7.88 -12.16
C ASP A 258 15.29 -8.85 -12.25
N ARG A 259 15.84 -9.27 -11.11
CA ARG A 259 16.97 -10.23 -11.08
C ARG A 259 16.62 -11.57 -11.68
N VAL A 260 15.45 -12.11 -11.36
CA VAL A 260 15.01 -13.41 -11.89
C VAL A 260 14.65 -13.30 -13.36
N ALA A 261 14.03 -12.21 -13.83
CA ALA A 261 13.72 -11.99 -15.24
C ALA A 261 14.97 -12.11 -16.12
N ARG A 262 16.09 -11.52 -15.69
CA ARG A 262 17.37 -11.59 -16.41
C ARG A 262 17.90 -13.02 -16.55
N ARG A 263 17.68 -13.88 -15.55
CA ARG A 263 18.04 -15.31 -15.64
C ARG A 263 17.27 -16.05 -16.74
N HIS A 264 16.08 -15.54 -17.10
CA HIS A 264 15.21 -16.07 -18.15
C HIS A 264 15.33 -15.33 -19.50
N ASN A 265 16.33 -14.46 -19.66
CA ASN A 265 16.48 -13.55 -20.81
C ASN A 265 15.19 -12.71 -21.04
N LEU A 266 14.60 -12.25 -19.93
CA LEU A 266 13.43 -11.41 -19.89
C LEU A 266 13.75 -10.10 -19.18
N ARG A 267 12.92 -9.09 -19.41
CA ARG A 267 12.90 -7.83 -18.66
C ARG A 267 11.51 -7.56 -18.15
N VAL A 268 11.43 -7.17 -16.89
CA VAL A 268 10.22 -6.65 -16.26
C VAL A 268 10.13 -5.16 -16.49
N LEU A 269 8.97 -4.68 -16.93
CA LEU A 269 8.69 -3.26 -17.02
C LEU A 269 7.68 -2.92 -15.91
N LEU A 270 8.14 -2.14 -14.97
CA LEU A 270 7.32 -1.64 -13.85
C LEU A 270 6.77 -0.24 -14.11
N HIS A 271 7.17 0.41 -15.22
CA HIS A 271 6.61 1.71 -15.61
C HIS A 271 5.08 1.59 -15.75
N GLU A 272 4.35 2.59 -15.26
CA GLU A 272 2.88 2.60 -15.20
C GLU A 272 2.21 2.57 -16.58
N LYS A 273 2.90 3.06 -17.62
CA LYS A 273 2.40 3.06 -19.00
C LYS A 273 3.55 2.80 -19.99
N PRO A 274 4.07 1.57 -20.06
CA PRO A 274 5.20 1.29 -20.95
C PRO A 274 4.83 1.35 -22.42
N PHE A 275 3.56 1.11 -22.77
CA PHE A 275 3.07 1.14 -24.15
C PHE A 275 1.80 1.98 -24.25
N ALA A 276 1.79 2.96 -25.16
CA ALA A 276 0.62 3.80 -25.39
C ALA A 276 -0.53 3.00 -26.04
N GLY A 277 -1.78 3.35 -25.70
CA GLY A 277 -2.99 2.81 -26.32
C GLY A 277 -3.48 1.46 -25.75
N ILE A 278 -2.76 0.85 -24.82
CA ILE A 278 -3.19 -0.35 -24.09
C ILE A 278 -3.19 -0.10 -22.59
N ASN A 279 -3.59 -1.08 -21.78
CA ASN A 279 -3.57 -0.97 -20.31
C ASN A 279 -2.22 -0.48 -19.79
N GLY A 280 -2.27 0.27 -18.70
CA GLY A 280 -1.14 0.56 -17.85
C GLY A 280 -1.11 -0.39 -16.66
N SER A 281 -0.04 -0.33 -15.88
CA SER A 281 0.15 -1.13 -14.68
C SER A 281 -0.01 -0.30 -13.40
N GLY A 282 -0.80 -0.81 -12.48
CA GLY A 282 -0.98 -0.27 -11.14
C GLY A 282 -0.34 -1.13 -10.07
N LYS A 283 -0.52 -0.67 -8.86
CA LYS A 283 -0.20 -1.40 -7.62
C LYS A 283 -1.35 -1.16 -6.66
N HIS A 284 -2.43 -1.92 -6.83
CA HIS A 284 -3.62 -1.73 -6.01
C HIS A 284 -3.28 -2.03 -4.54
N ASN A 285 -3.62 -1.12 -3.65
CA ASN A 285 -3.38 -1.26 -2.23
C ASN A 285 -4.68 -1.64 -1.51
N ASN A 286 -4.81 -2.91 -1.15
CA ASN A 286 -5.92 -3.41 -0.33
C ASN A 286 -5.62 -3.15 1.15
N TRP A 287 -6.30 -2.16 1.72
CA TRP A 287 -6.06 -1.68 3.08
C TRP A 287 -7.23 -1.98 4.00
N SER A 288 -6.93 -2.43 5.22
CA SER A 288 -7.90 -2.64 6.30
C SER A 288 -7.26 -2.41 7.68
N MET A 289 -8.06 -2.57 8.73
CA MET A 289 -7.64 -2.48 10.13
C MET A 289 -8.18 -3.67 10.92
N ALA A 290 -7.36 -4.25 11.76
CA ALA A 290 -7.74 -5.36 12.62
C ALA A 290 -7.31 -5.13 14.07
N THR A 291 -8.16 -5.55 15.01
CA THR A 291 -7.86 -5.52 16.45
C THR A 291 -7.01 -6.73 16.85
N ASP A 292 -6.28 -6.61 17.97
CA ASP A 292 -5.60 -7.72 18.62
C ASP A 292 -6.56 -8.79 19.18
N THR A 293 -7.85 -8.49 19.26
CA THR A 293 -8.92 -9.46 19.60
C THR A 293 -9.44 -10.22 18.37
N GLY A 294 -8.87 -10.01 17.18
CA GLY A 294 -9.19 -10.74 15.95
C GLY A 294 -10.37 -10.19 15.13
N VAL A 295 -10.82 -8.96 15.39
CA VAL A 295 -11.91 -8.32 14.65
C VAL A 295 -11.36 -7.45 13.53
N ASN A 296 -11.82 -7.68 12.29
CA ASN A 296 -11.62 -6.75 11.19
C ASN A 296 -12.64 -5.61 11.31
N LEU A 297 -12.15 -4.38 11.48
CA LEU A 297 -12.97 -3.19 11.73
C LEU A 297 -13.77 -2.73 10.50
N LEU A 298 -13.40 -3.21 9.31
CA LEU A 298 -14.10 -2.95 8.05
C LEU A 298 -14.96 -4.14 7.60
N ALA A 299 -15.17 -5.16 8.44
CA ALA A 299 -16.05 -6.27 8.14
C ALA A 299 -17.50 -5.93 8.54
N PRO A 300 -18.44 -5.82 7.56
CA PRO A 300 -19.83 -5.43 7.85
C PRO A 300 -20.59 -6.46 8.69
N GLY A 301 -20.19 -7.73 8.62
CA GLY A 301 -20.91 -8.83 9.24
C GLY A 301 -22.26 -9.09 8.53
N LYS A 302 -23.13 -9.87 9.20
CA LYS A 302 -24.45 -10.23 8.65
C LYS A 302 -25.47 -9.07 8.70
N THR A 303 -25.28 -8.13 9.61
CA THR A 303 -26.21 -7.02 9.84
C THR A 303 -25.47 -5.67 9.89
N PRO A 304 -24.99 -5.16 8.73
CA PRO A 304 -24.16 -3.94 8.68
C PRO A 304 -24.86 -2.72 9.31
N LYS A 305 -26.17 -2.58 9.12
CA LYS A 305 -26.98 -1.46 9.61
C LYS A 305 -26.97 -1.35 11.14
N THR A 306 -26.85 -2.47 11.85
CA THR A 306 -26.84 -2.54 13.31
C THR A 306 -25.43 -2.74 13.90
N ASN A 307 -24.44 -3.03 13.06
CA ASN A 307 -23.05 -3.16 13.48
C ASN A 307 -22.42 -1.77 13.68
N LEU A 308 -22.60 -1.22 14.86
CA LEU A 308 -22.20 0.16 15.18
C LEU A 308 -20.67 0.34 15.10
N MET A 309 -19.89 -0.67 15.45
CA MET A 309 -18.43 -0.62 15.32
C MET A 309 -18.01 -0.56 13.85
N PHE A 310 -18.54 -1.44 13.00
CA PHE A 310 -18.30 -1.38 11.56
C PHE A 310 -18.69 -0.01 10.98
N LEU A 311 -19.92 0.45 11.23
CA LEU A 311 -20.38 1.75 10.73
C LEU A 311 -19.47 2.89 11.16
N THR A 312 -18.96 2.86 12.39
CA THR A 312 -18.04 3.87 12.90
C THR A 312 -16.77 3.93 12.04
N PHE A 313 -16.07 2.82 11.86
CA PHE A 313 -14.81 2.80 11.10
C PHE A 313 -15.03 3.00 9.60
N PHE A 314 -16.10 2.45 9.05
CA PHE A 314 -16.47 2.58 7.64
C PHE A 314 -16.78 4.05 7.27
N VAL A 315 -17.65 4.71 8.03
CA VAL A 315 -18.03 6.11 7.79
C VAL A 315 -16.86 7.06 8.04
N ASN A 316 -16.03 6.80 9.08
CA ASN A 316 -14.81 7.58 9.30
C ASN A 316 -13.81 7.46 8.15
N THR A 317 -13.69 6.28 7.50
CA THR A 317 -12.84 6.11 6.32
C THR A 317 -13.35 6.96 5.15
N ILE A 318 -14.65 6.93 4.87
CA ILE A 318 -15.26 7.76 3.81
C ILE A 318 -15.05 9.25 4.10
N LYS A 319 -15.25 9.66 5.34
CA LYS A 319 -15.06 11.05 5.79
C LYS A 319 -13.60 11.49 5.63
N ALA A 320 -12.64 10.63 6.03
CA ALA A 320 -11.21 10.90 5.88
C ALA A 320 -10.84 11.10 4.40
N VAL A 321 -11.29 10.23 3.51
CA VAL A 321 -11.04 10.34 2.07
C VAL A 321 -11.70 11.60 1.48
N HIS A 322 -12.92 11.95 1.92
CA HIS A 322 -13.59 13.17 1.50
C HIS A 322 -12.81 14.43 1.89
N ASP A 323 -12.42 14.52 3.16
CA ASP A 323 -11.80 15.74 3.69
C ASP A 323 -10.38 15.97 3.16
N TYR A 324 -9.67 14.88 2.83
CA TYR A 324 -8.27 14.89 2.43
C TYR A 324 -8.02 14.30 1.04
N ALA A 325 -9.02 14.36 0.15
CA ALA A 325 -8.92 13.82 -1.21
C ALA A 325 -7.76 14.42 -2.01
N ASP A 326 -7.46 15.70 -1.81
CA ASP A 326 -6.34 16.42 -2.40
C ASP A 326 -4.97 15.87 -1.96
N ILE A 327 -4.79 15.64 -0.66
CA ILE A 327 -3.55 15.08 -0.10
C ILE A 327 -3.41 13.61 -0.49
N LEU A 328 -4.52 12.86 -0.51
CA LEU A 328 -4.51 11.47 -0.97
C LEU A 328 -4.16 11.38 -2.47
N ARG A 329 -4.66 12.31 -3.31
CA ARG A 329 -4.24 12.43 -4.72
C ARG A 329 -2.75 12.73 -4.84
N ALA A 330 -2.21 13.62 -4.00
CA ALA A 330 -0.79 13.93 -4.00
C ALA A 330 0.08 12.71 -3.65
N SER A 331 -0.40 11.81 -2.80
CA SER A 331 0.35 10.62 -2.36
C SER A 331 0.64 9.62 -3.47
N ILE A 332 -0.12 9.66 -4.57
CA ILE A 332 0.05 8.77 -5.73
C ILE A 332 0.57 9.53 -6.97
N ALA A 333 1.00 10.77 -6.79
CA ALA A 333 1.46 11.60 -7.88
C ALA A 333 2.88 11.21 -8.31
N SER A 334 3.01 10.85 -9.58
CA SER A 334 4.28 10.65 -10.26
C SER A 334 4.10 10.84 -11.76
N ALA A 335 5.15 11.29 -12.45
CA ALA A 335 5.09 11.48 -13.90
C ALA A 335 4.69 10.18 -14.65
N PRO A 336 5.22 8.99 -14.30
CA PRO A 336 4.75 7.74 -14.90
C PRO A 336 3.27 7.46 -14.65
N ASN A 337 2.75 7.74 -13.46
CA ASN A 337 1.34 7.52 -13.14
C ASN A 337 0.39 8.50 -13.84
N ASP A 338 0.85 9.71 -14.15
CA ASP A 338 0.08 10.67 -14.96
C ASP A 338 -0.22 10.12 -16.37
N HIS A 339 0.66 9.28 -16.93
CA HIS A 339 0.43 8.59 -18.20
C HIS A 339 -0.62 7.49 -18.13
N ARG A 340 -0.82 6.91 -16.93
CA ARG A 340 -1.72 5.78 -16.70
C ARG A 340 -3.15 6.24 -16.33
N LEU A 341 -3.29 7.21 -15.42
CA LEU A 341 -4.58 7.59 -14.84
C LEU A 341 -5.60 8.07 -15.89
N GLY A 342 -6.84 7.64 -15.75
CA GLY A 342 -7.98 8.12 -16.50
C GLY A 342 -8.38 7.33 -17.73
N ALA A 343 -7.76 6.19 -18.02
CA ALA A 343 -8.11 5.31 -19.13
C ALA A 343 -7.64 3.87 -18.92
N ASN A 344 -8.26 2.92 -19.64
CA ASN A 344 -7.83 1.51 -19.69
C ASN A 344 -7.66 0.90 -18.29
N GLU A 345 -8.75 0.81 -17.53
CA GLU A 345 -8.85 0.29 -16.16
C GLU A 345 -8.16 1.12 -15.07
N ALA A 346 -7.36 2.11 -15.41
CA ALA A 346 -6.79 3.03 -14.43
C ALA A 346 -7.83 4.08 -14.00
N PRO A 347 -8.04 4.32 -12.70
CA PRO A 347 -9.01 5.29 -12.22
C PRO A 347 -8.65 6.71 -12.66
N PRO A 348 -9.65 7.62 -12.73
CA PRO A 348 -9.39 9.04 -12.99
C PRO A 348 -8.63 9.69 -11.82
N ALA A 349 -8.11 10.90 -12.08
CA ALA A 349 -7.43 11.72 -11.07
C ALA A 349 -8.37 12.29 -9.99
N ILE A 350 -9.69 12.08 -10.12
CA ILE A 350 -10.70 12.48 -9.14
C ILE A 350 -10.79 11.39 -8.07
N ILE A 351 -10.44 11.74 -6.84
CA ILE A 351 -10.60 10.80 -5.72
C ILE A 351 -12.07 10.73 -5.34
N SER A 352 -12.68 9.58 -5.60
CA SER A 352 -14.05 9.23 -5.19
C SER A 352 -14.06 7.86 -4.52
N VAL A 353 -15.13 7.57 -3.79
CA VAL A 353 -15.30 6.31 -3.04
C VAL A 353 -16.47 5.53 -3.61
N PHE A 354 -16.22 4.26 -3.92
CA PHE A 354 -17.25 3.30 -4.31
C PHE A 354 -17.52 2.34 -3.15
N ILE A 355 -18.79 2.13 -2.81
CA ILE A 355 -19.19 1.24 -1.71
C ILE A 355 -20.22 0.19 -2.10
N GLY A 356 -20.73 0.24 -3.33
CA GLY A 356 -21.78 -0.64 -3.85
C GLY A 356 -23.18 -0.27 -3.38
N GLN A 357 -24.19 -0.72 -4.15
CA GLN A 357 -25.58 -0.33 -3.95
C GLN A 357 -26.13 -0.71 -2.57
N TYR A 358 -25.73 -1.89 -2.06
CA TYR A 358 -26.20 -2.36 -0.76
C TYR A 358 -25.77 -1.46 0.39
N LEU A 359 -24.49 -1.14 0.50
CA LEU A 359 -24.00 -0.25 1.56
C LEU A 359 -24.42 1.20 1.35
N SER A 360 -24.61 1.64 0.12
CA SER A 360 -25.21 2.95 -0.19
C SER A 360 -26.62 3.05 0.38
N LYS A 361 -27.44 2.00 0.24
CA LYS A 361 -28.77 1.91 0.87
C LYS A 361 -28.67 1.90 2.41
N VAL A 362 -27.74 1.13 2.97
CA VAL A 362 -27.51 1.11 4.44
C VAL A 362 -27.18 2.51 4.97
N LEU A 363 -26.28 3.25 4.30
CA LEU A 363 -25.94 4.61 4.73
C LEU A 363 -27.13 5.57 4.60
N GLN A 364 -27.93 5.44 3.53
CA GLN A 364 -29.13 6.25 3.37
C GLN A 364 -30.16 5.97 4.48
N ASP A 365 -30.41 4.71 4.82
CA ASP A 365 -31.28 4.32 5.91
C ASP A 365 -30.82 4.86 7.27
N VAL A 366 -29.51 4.80 7.53
CA VAL A 366 -28.91 5.36 8.75
C VAL A 366 -29.09 6.88 8.81
N LYS A 367 -28.91 7.57 7.68
CA LYS A 367 -29.08 9.02 7.53
C LYS A 367 -30.54 9.43 7.81
N GLU A 368 -31.52 8.71 7.23
CA GLU A 368 -32.95 9.04 7.29
C GLU A 368 -33.64 8.55 8.56
N ARG A 369 -32.93 7.88 9.48
CA ARG A 369 -33.49 7.30 10.71
C ARG A 369 -34.62 6.30 10.46
N VAL A 370 -34.55 5.58 9.34
CA VAL A 370 -35.53 4.52 9.05
C VAL A 370 -35.41 3.46 10.12
N SER A 371 -36.54 3.21 10.84
CA SER A 371 -36.57 2.27 11.96
C SER A 371 -36.24 0.85 11.54
N ASP A 372 -35.64 0.09 12.47
CA ASP A 372 -35.10 -1.26 12.34
C ASP A 372 -36.13 -2.37 12.06
N LYS A 373 -36.99 -2.23 11.06
CA LYS A 373 -37.52 -3.42 10.43
C LYS A 373 -36.39 -3.98 9.62
N MET A 374 -35.77 -5.05 10.13
CA MET A 374 -34.89 -5.88 9.35
C MET A 374 -35.61 -6.19 8.03
N ASP A 375 -35.11 -5.65 6.91
CA ASP A 375 -35.29 -6.36 5.67
C ASP A 375 -34.52 -7.67 5.90
N GLU A 376 -35.25 -8.74 6.18
CA GLU A 376 -34.74 -10.08 6.02
C GLU A 376 -34.23 -10.10 4.58
N THR A 377 -32.93 -9.99 4.41
CA THR A 377 -32.32 -10.33 3.12
C THR A 377 -32.72 -11.76 2.88
N ASP A 378 -33.66 -11.95 1.95
CA ASP A 378 -34.13 -13.25 1.58
C ASP A 378 -32.91 -14.08 1.19
N GLU A 379 -32.46 -14.99 2.06
CA GLU A 379 -31.31 -15.86 1.80
C GLU A 379 -31.47 -16.60 0.47
N SER A 380 -32.71 -16.73 -0.04
CA SER A 380 -33.00 -17.31 -1.34
C SER A 380 -32.50 -16.47 -2.51
N MET A 381 -32.33 -15.13 -2.34
CA MET A 381 -31.75 -14.25 -3.36
C MET A 381 -30.23 -14.34 -3.44
N LEU A 382 -29.57 -14.97 -2.47
CA LEU A 382 -28.11 -15.13 -2.40
C LEU A 382 -27.59 -16.41 -3.04
N LYS A 383 -28.51 -17.25 -3.56
CA LYS A 383 -28.17 -18.54 -4.15
C LYS A 383 -28.50 -18.57 -5.62
N ILE A 384 -27.57 -19.02 -6.43
CA ILE A 384 -27.78 -19.28 -7.86
C ILE A 384 -27.73 -20.80 -8.08
N ASP A 385 -28.84 -21.36 -8.54
CA ASP A 385 -28.92 -22.73 -9.03
C ASP A 385 -28.72 -22.72 -10.56
N ILE A 386 -27.57 -23.20 -11.00
CA ILE A 386 -27.23 -23.23 -12.43
C ILE A 386 -27.57 -24.57 -13.05
N HIS A 387 -27.25 -25.68 -12.38
CA HIS A 387 -27.45 -27.03 -12.89
C HIS A 387 -27.32 -28.07 -11.76
N LYS A 388 -28.11 -29.17 -11.85
CA LYS A 388 -28.13 -30.24 -10.84
C LYS A 388 -26.79 -30.82 -10.41
N SER A 389 -25.78 -30.77 -11.29
CA SER A 389 -24.45 -31.31 -11.03
C SER A 389 -23.44 -30.24 -10.52
N ILE A 390 -23.86 -28.99 -10.41
CA ILE A 390 -23.06 -27.88 -9.93
C ILE A 390 -23.60 -27.51 -8.55
N PRO A 391 -22.73 -27.42 -7.51
CA PRO A 391 -23.15 -26.94 -6.20
C PRO A 391 -23.78 -25.55 -6.30
N GLU A 392 -24.76 -25.25 -5.46
CA GLU A 392 -25.36 -23.91 -5.36
C GLU A 392 -24.25 -22.86 -5.16
N LEU A 393 -24.28 -21.81 -5.97
CA LEU A 393 -23.37 -20.68 -5.83
C LEU A 393 -23.99 -19.66 -4.85
N LEU A 394 -23.18 -19.20 -3.92
CA LEU A 394 -23.52 -18.07 -3.07
C LEU A 394 -23.14 -16.79 -3.81
N MET A 395 -24.11 -15.90 -3.99
CA MET A 395 -23.83 -14.57 -4.55
C MET A 395 -23.06 -13.74 -3.54
N ASP A 396 -21.99 -13.12 -4.00
CA ASP A 396 -21.31 -12.07 -3.27
C ASP A 396 -21.97 -10.71 -3.62
N ASN A 397 -22.44 -9.99 -2.62
CA ASN A 397 -23.03 -8.66 -2.78
C ASN A 397 -22.01 -7.56 -3.04
N THR A 398 -20.75 -7.90 -3.21
CA THR A 398 -19.69 -6.93 -3.55
C THR A 398 -19.69 -6.68 -5.05
N ASP A 399 -20.34 -5.62 -5.47
CA ASP A 399 -20.16 -5.07 -6.81
C ASP A 399 -18.76 -4.43 -6.92
N ARG A 400 -18.13 -4.55 -8.10
CA ARG A 400 -16.79 -3.98 -8.35
C ARG A 400 -16.87 -2.96 -9.48
N ASN A 401 -16.76 -1.69 -9.13
CA ASN A 401 -16.57 -0.63 -10.12
C ASN A 401 -15.08 -0.42 -10.40
N ARG A 402 -14.61 -0.91 -11.55
CA ARG A 402 -13.20 -0.85 -11.95
C ARG A 402 -12.70 0.57 -12.22
N THR A 403 -13.60 1.53 -12.41
CA THR A 403 -13.24 2.95 -12.64
C THR A 403 -13.09 3.75 -11.34
N SER A 404 -13.42 3.19 -10.18
CA SER A 404 -13.29 3.89 -8.90
C SER A 404 -11.84 3.86 -8.39
N PRO A 405 -11.28 5.00 -7.97
CA PRO A 405 -9.94 5.07 -7.41
C PRO A 405 -9.85 4.48 -5.99
N PHE A 406 -10.94 4.49 -5.23
CA PHE A 406 -10.99 3.99 -3.87
C PHE A 406 -12.29 3.22 -3.65
N ALA A 407 -12.21 1.89 -3.64
CA ALA A 407 -13.37 1.01 -3.65
C ALA A 407 -13.42 0.11 -2.42
N PHE A 408 -14.61 -0.02 -1.82
CA PHE A 408 -14.86 -1.01 -0.77
C PHE A 408 -15.10 -2.39 -1.40
N THR A 409 -14.33 -3.39 -0.98
CA THR A 409 -14.38 -4.75 -1.54
C THR A 409 -14.68 -5.80 -0.46
N GLY A 410 -15.77 -5.59 0.29
CA GLY A 410 -16.32 -6.55 1.24
C GLY A 410 -15.84 -6.41 2.67
N ASN A 411 -14.56 -6.24 2.91
CA ASN A 411 -13.97 -6.10 4.26
C ASN A 411 -12.69 -5.24 4.29
N LYS A 412 -12.46 -4.48 3.23
CA LYS A 412 -11.29 -3.63 3.03
C LYS A 412 -11.59 -2.57 1.99
N PHE A 413 -10.79 -1.52 1.95
CA PHE A 413 -10.76 -0.57 0.83
C PHE A 413 -9.56 -0.86 -0.06
N GLU A 414 -9.79 -0.82 -1.36
CA GLU A 414 -8.80 -0.98 -2.40
C GLU A 414 -8.47 0.38 -3.01
N PHE A 415 -7.23 0.85 -2.82
CA PHE A 415 -6.74 2.08 -3.44
C PHE A 415 -6.05 1.77 -4.77
N ARG A 416 -6.79 1.92 -5.86
CA ARG A 416 -6.41 1.52 -7.23
C ARG A 416 -5.54 2.51 -7.96
N ALA A 417 -5.48 3.75 -7.48
CA ALA A 417 -4.77 4.83 -8.15
C ALA A 417 -3.24 4.80 -7.94
N VAL A 418 -2.73 3.88 -7.15
CA VAL A 418 -1.28 3.72 -6.91
C VAL A 418 -0.61 3.13 -8.14
N GLY A 419 0.50 3.73 -8.58
CA GLY A 419 1.26 3.27 -9.74
C GLY A 419 2.16 2.07 -9.44
N SER A 420 2.48 1.29 -10.48
CA SER A 420 3.25 0.05 -10.35
C SER A 420 4.70 0.24 -9.89
N THR A 421 5.32 1.40 -10.16
CA THR A 421 6.66 1.72 -9.64
C THR A 421 6.64 2.32 -8.24
N ALA A 422 5.48 2.76 -7.74
CA ALA A 422 5.39 3.48 -6.48
C ALA A 422 5.81 2.61 -5.29
N ASN A 423 6.45 3.23 -4.29
CA ASN A 423 6.56 2.63 -2.97
C ASN A 423 5.22 2.73 -2.25
N CYS A 424 4.70 1.61 -1.76
CA CYS A 424 3.41 1.57 -1.05
C CYS A 424 3.40 2.43 0.23
N ALA A 425 4.55 2.73 0.80
CA ALA A 425 4.63 3.53 2.03
C ALA A 425 4.01 4.92 1.86
N ASN A 426 4.20 5.57 0.70
CA ASN A 426 3.70 6.92 0.50
C ASN A 426 2.17 7.03 0.57
N PRO A 427 1.38 6.28 -0.24
CA PRO A 427 -0.08 6.31 -0.11
C PRO A 427 -0.56 5.78 1.24
N MET A 428 0.11 4.80 1.83
CA MET A 428 -0.28 4.27 3.15
C MET A 428 0.01 5.26 4.29
N THR A 429 1.10 6.01 4.21
CA THR A 429 1.39 7.09 5.16
C THR A 429 0.26 8.12 5.17
N VAL A 430 -0.18 8.56 4.00
CA VAL A 430 -1.30 9.51 3.91
C VAL A 430 -2.60 8.89 4.40
N LEU A 431 -2.96 7.68 3.93
CA LEU A 431 -4.22 7.02 4.29
C LEU A 431 -4.32 6.78 5.81
N ASN A 432 -3.25 6.26 6.42
CA ASN A 432 -3.21 6.05 7.87
C ASN A 432 -3.32 7.36 8.65
N THR A 433 -2.66 8.43 8.18
CA THR A 433 -2.68 9.74 8.87
C THR A 433 -4.07 10.38 8.82
N ILE A 434 -4.71 10.42 7.64
CA ILE A 434 -6.05 11.00 7.51
C ILE A 434 -7.09 10.21 8.31
N MET A 435 -6.91 8.88 8.38
CA MET A 435 -7.77 8.04 9.21
C MET A 435 -7.56 8.30 10.70
N ALA A 436 -6.31 8.40 11.15
CA ALA A 436 -6.00 8.72 12.55
C ALA A 436 -6.56 10.08 12.96
N ASP A 437 -6.40 11.10 12.12
CA ASP A 437 -6.90 12.45 12.36
C ASP A 437 -8.43 12.48 12.47
N THR A 438 -9.11 11.80 11.52
CA THR A 438 -10.58 11.71 11.50
C THR A 438 -11.12 10.96 12.72
N LEU A 439 -10.47 9.86 13.14
CA LEU A 439 -10.87 9.13 14.34
C LEU A 439 -10.69 9.96 15.63
N LYS A 440 -9.61 10.75 15.74
CA LYS A 440 -9.41 11.67 16.87
C LYS A 440 -10.53 12.71 16.93
N GLN A 441 -10.88 13.29 15.78
CA GLN A 441 -11.98 14.26 15.69
C GLN A 441 -13.32 13.61 16.04
N PHE A 442 -13.60 12.43 15.50
CA PHE A 442 -14.80 11.64 15.82
C PHE A 442 -14.93 11.41 17.32
N LYS A 443 -13.86 10.93 17.96
CA LYS A 443 -13.85 10.69 19.40
C LYS A 443 -14.14 11.96 20.19
N LYS A 444 -13.50 13.07 19.85
CA LYS A 444 -13.73 14.38 20.50
C LYS A 444 -15.18 14.83 20.40
N GLU A 445 -15.81 14.65 19.24
CA GLU A 445 -17.21 15.04 19.02
C GLU A 445 -18.19 14.14 19.81
N VAL A 446 -17.94 12.82 19.81
CA VAL A 446 -18.74 11.85 20.59
C VAL A 446 -18.63 12.15 22.10
N ASP A 447 -17.40 12.30 22.61
CA ASP A 447 -17.18 12.58 24.03
C ASP A 447 -17.89 13.88 24.46
N ALA A 448 -17.85 14.94 23.63
CA ALA A 448 -18.54 16.19 23.90
C ALA A 448 -20.09 16.05 24.00
N LEU A 449 -20.68 15.12 23.23
CA LEU A 449 -22.11 14.81 23.35
C LEU A 449 -22.42 13.99 24.61
N ILE A 450 -21.56 13.04 24.97
CA ILE A 450 -21.68 12.26 26.20
C ILE A 450 -21.58 13.17 27.43
N GLU A 451 -20.64 14.12 27.44
CA GLU A 451 -20.49 15.11 28.52
C GLU A 451 -21.74 16.01 28.68
N LYS A 452 -22.46 16.24 27.57
CA LYS A 452 -23.76 16.96 27.60
C LYS A 452 -24.94 16.09 28.03
N GLY A 453 -24.69 14.81 28.35
CA GLY A 453 -25.68 13.88 28.89
C GLY A 453 -26.33 12.96 27.87
N GLU A 454 -25.83 12.91 26.61
CA GLU A 454 -26.31 11.92 25.66
C GLU A 454 -25.80 10.50 26.02
N LYS A 455 -26.65 9.49 25.78
CA LYS A 455 -26.18 8.09 25.88
C LYS A 455 -25.14 7.81 24.83
N LYS A 456 -24.13 7.01 25.16
CA LYS A 456 -22.98 6.69 24.32
C LYS A 456 -23.37 6.25 22.90
N GLU A 457 -24.26 5.28 22.76
CA GLU A 457 -24.69 4.74 21.47
C GLU A 457 -25.43 5.79 20.63
N ILE A 458 -26.18 6.68 21.27
CA ILE A 458 -26.90 7.78 20.62
C ILE A 458 -25.89 8.84 20.14
N ALA A 459 -24.93 9.20 20.96
CA ALA A 459 -23.87 10.15 20.62
C ALA A 459 -23.04 9.64 19.42
N ILE A 460 -22.63 8.37 19.44
CA ILE A 460 -21.93 7.74 18.32
C ILE A 460 -22.75 7.81 17.04
N MET A 461 -24.01 7.39 17.09
CA MET A 461 -24.90 7.41 15.93
C MET A 461 -25.18 8.84 15.44
N HIS A 462 -25.24 9.80 16.34
CA HIS A 462 -25.41 11.21 15.99
C HIS A 462 -24.23 11.71 15.12
N VAL A 463 -22.99 11.47 15.57
CA VAL A 463 -21.79 11.88 14.83
C VAL A 463 -21.65 11.10 13.52
N ILE A 464 -21.96 9.80 13.50
CA ILE A 464 -21.99 9.00 12.26
C ILE A 464 -22.90 9.64 11.21
N ARG A 465 -24.12 10.04 11.58
CA ARG A 465 -25.05 10.71 10.66
C ARG A 465 -24.52 12.04 10.14
N GLN A 466 -23.91 12.84 11.00
CA GLN A 466 -23.27 14.09 10.59
C GLN A 466 -22.16 13.82 9.58
N TYR A 467 -21.33 12.79 9.79
CA TYR A 467 -20.24 12.44 8.90
C TYR A 467 -20.75 11.89 7.56
N ILE A 468 -21.81 11.09 7.54
CA ILE A 468 -22.45 10.64 6.31
C ILE A 468 -22.86 11.85 5.46
N VAL A 469 -23.62 12.79 6.03
CA VAL A 469 -24.08 13.99 5.32
C VAL A 469 -22.91 14.85 4.83
N ALA A 470 -21.87 15.00 5.65
CA ALA A 470 -20.70 15.83 5.30
C ALA A 470 -19.85 15.22 4.16
N SER A 471 -19.83 13.89 4.04
CA SER A 471 -18.94 13.18 3.13
C SER A 471 -19.64 12.49 1.94
N GLU A 472 -20.97 12.51 1.86
CA GLU A 472 -21.71 11.86 0.76
C GLU A 472 -21.29 12.33 -0.65
N LYS A 473 -20.73 13.54 -0.74
CA LYS A 473 -20.26 14.11 -2.00
C LYS A 473 -19.11 13.32 -2.66
N VAL A 474 -18.34 12.57 -1.88
CA VAL A 474 -17.23 11.75 -2.40
C VAL A 474 -17.71 10.39 -2.92
N LEU A 475 -18.94 9.96 -2.56
CA LEU A 475 -19.50 8.69 -3.01
C LEU A 475 -19.92 8.75 -4.47
N PHE A 476 -19.49 7.76 -5.25
CA PHE A 476 -19.83 7.64 -6.67
C PHE A 476 -19.89 6.19 -7.13
N GLU A 477 -21.00 5.82 -7.78
CA GLU A 477 -21.31 4.44 -8.21
C GLU A 477 -21.28 4.28 -9.74
N GLY A 478 -21.05 5.37 -10.49
CA GLY A 478 -21.13 5.38 -11.95
C GLY A 478 -19.79 5.18 -12.66
N ASP A 479 -19.81 5.42 -13.98
CA ASP A 479 -18.61 5.38 -14.83
C ASP A 479 -17.69 6.58 -14.56
N GLY A 480 -16.52 6.31 -13.93
CA GLY A 480 -15.52 7.32 -13.59
C GLY A 480 -14.81 7.97 -14.80
N TYR A 481 -14.93 7.38 -15.99
CA TYR A 481 -14.31 7.92 -17.21
C TYR A 481 -15.21 8.94 -17.93
N SER A 482 -16.48 9.02 -17.57
CA SER A 482 -17.44 9.87 -18.28
C SER A 482 -17.14 11.36 -18.05
N GLU A 483 -17.31 12.17 -19.12
CA GLU A 483 -17.26 13.63 -18.98
C GLU A 483 -18.36 14.18 -18.05
N ALA A 484 -19.47 13.47 -17.97
CA ALA A 484 -20.56 13.78 -17.04
C ALA A 484 -20.08 13.72 -15.59
N TRP A 485 -19.28 12.70 -15.25
CA TRP A 485 -18.67 12.58 -13.93
C TRP A 485 -17.69 13.73 -13.64
N ALA A 486 -16.83 14.08 -14.57
CA ALA A 486 -15.89 15.20 -14.37
C ALA A 486 -16.62 16.52 -14.04
N LYS A 487 -17.72 16.81 -14.76
CA LYS A 487 -18.57 17.98 -14.51
C LYS A 487 -19.32 17.90 -13.18
N GLU A 488 -19.78 16.71 -12.81
CA GLU A 488 -20.48 16.48 -11.55
C GLU A 488 -19.52 16.59 -10.36
N ALA A 489 -18.33 16.03 -10.48
CA ALA A 489 -17.27 16.13 -9.46
C ALA A 489 -16.88 17.59 -9.18
N GLU A 490 -16.75 18.40 -10.22
CA GLU A 490 -16.50 19.85 -10.09
C GLU A 490 -17.63 20.55 -9.30
N LYS A 491 -18.90 20.27 -9.63
CA LYS A 491 -20.06 20.81 -8.87
C LYS A 491 -20.06 20.37 -7.40
N ARG A 492 -19.59 19.15 -7.12
CA ARG A 492 -19.47 18.62 -5.76
C ARG A 492 -18.26 19.20 -5.01
N GLY A 493 -17.38 19.94 -5.70
CA GLY A 493 -16.14 20.48 -5.14
C GLY A 493 -15.03 19.45 -4.97
N LEU A 494 -15.10 18.31 -5.69
CA LEU A 494 -14.04 17.30 -5.70
C LEU A 494 -12.90 17.73 -6.63
N PRO A 495 -11.63 17.69 -6.19
CA PRO A 495 -10.51 18.07 -7.00
C PRO A 495 -10.29 17.08 -8.16
N ASN A 496 -10.02 17.63 -9.36
CA ASN A 496 -9.64 16.88 -10.55
C ASN A 496 -8.24 17.32 -11.02
N VAL A 497 -7.21 16.86 -10.32
CA VAL A 497 -5.83 17.27 -10.56
C VAL A 497 -5.12 16.24 -11.40
N LYS A 498 -4.96 16.53 -12.69
CA LYS A 498 -4.46 15.57 -13.70
C LYS A 498 -2.94 15.42 -13.73
N THR A 499 -2.19 16.39 -13.23
CA THR A 499 -0.73 16.41 -13.35
C THR A 499 -0.05 16.38 -11.99
N THR A 500 1.07 15.70 -11.93
CA THR A 500 1.89 15.56 -10.72
C THR A 500 2.31 16.89 -10.10
N PRO A 501 2.85 17.89 -10.85
CA PRO A 501 3.24 19.15 -10.24
C PRO A 501 2.09 19.84 -9.49
N LEU A 502 0.91 19.90 -10.10
CA LEU A 502 -0.27 20.50 -9.46
C LEU A 502 -0.81 19.68 -8.29
N ALA A 503 -0.67 18.34 -8.35
CA ALA A 503 -1.09 17.50 -7.25
C ALA A 503 -0.21 17.69 -6.01
N LEU A 504 1.09 17.88 -6.21
CA LEU A 504 2.06 18.07 -5.11
C LEU A 504 1.86 19.40 -4.37
N ASP A 505 1.21 20.40 -4.98
CA ASP A 505 0.86 21.66 -4.31
C ASP A 505 0.00 21.41 -3.05
N ALA A 506 -0.79 20.34 -3.01
CA ALA A 506 -1.56 19.96 -1.83
C ALA A 506 -0.69 19.66 -0.61
N MET A 507 0.55 19.17 -0.81
CA MET A 507 1.46 18.78 0.28
C MET A 507 2.12 19.96 0.98
N VAL A 508 2.14 21.15 0.35
CA VAL A 508 2.73 22.38 0.92
C VAL A 508 1.68 23.34 1.47
N THR A 509 0.43 22.91 1.59
CA THR A 509 -0.65 23.71 2.16
C THR A 509 -0.62 23.70 3.70
N GLU A 510 -1.18 24.75 4.31
CA GLU A 510 -1.39 24.79 5.77
C GLU A 510 -2.25 23.62 6.27
N LYS A 511 -3.17 23.12 5.44
CA LYS A 511 -3.99 21.93 5.71
C LYS A 511 -3.12 20.68 5.88
N ALA A 512 -2.22 20.44 4.94
CA ALA A 512 -1.30 19.31 4.99
C ALA A 512 -0.32 19.44 6.18
N LYS A 513 0.27 20.63 6.35
CA LYS A 513 1.13 20.90 7.48
C LYS A 513 0.45 20.59 8.80
N LYS A 514 -0.74 21.13 9.04
CA LYS A 514 -1.52 20.87 10.26
C LYS A 514 -1.82 19.39 10.42
N LEU A 515 -2.21 18.68 9.35
CA LEU A 515 -2.50 17.25 9.38
C LEU A 515 -1.30 16.45 9.88
N PHE A 516 -0.14 16.64 9.27
CA PHE A 516 1.05 15.84 9.57
C PHE A 516 1.69 16.23 10.91
N GLU A 517 1.79 17.52 11.24
CA GLU A 517 2.36 17.99 12.52
C GLU A 517 1.50 17.59 13.71
N SER A 518 0.15 17.75 13.63
CA SER A 518 -0.76 17.38 14.73
C SER A 518 -0.80 15.87 15.01
N ASN A 519 -0.40 15.06 14.04
CA ASN A 519 -0.27 13.62 14.16
C ASN A 519 1.19 13.17 14.38
N HIS A 520 2.14 14.09 14.52
CA HIS A 520 3.57 13.84 14.77
C HIS A 520 4.24 12.99 13.68
N ILE A 521 3.84 13.16 12.42
CA ILE A 521 4.39 12.40 11.30
C ILE A 521 5.65 13.07 10.77
N TYR A 522 5.60 14.39 10.56
CA TYR A 522 6.73 15.24 10.14
C TYR A 522 6.99 16.33 11.15
#